data_2eaa71a02bd7c36b3efff2b467fa33de
#
_entry.id   2eaa71a02bd7c36b3efff2b467fa33de
#
_cell.length_a   1.000
_cell.length_b   1.000
_cell.length_c   1.000
_cell.angle_alpha   90.00
_cell.angle_beta   90.00
_cell.angle_gamma   90.00
#
_symmetry.space_group_name_H-M   'P 1'
#
loop_
_entity.id
_entity.type
_entity.pdbx_description
1 polymer ?
#
loop_
_entity_poly.entity_id
_entity_poly.type
_entity_poly.pdbx_seq_one_letter_code
_entity_poly.pdbx_strand_id
1 'polypeptide(L)'
;MSFGKTIRRLRRERDMTQDELAEILSISPQAVSRWETDAAMPDISLIAPLCNLFHVTADSLLEIDISRQQEEIWKICSEASKYDSRGYYSESRQILEEGMRRYPDSLDLAESLMFVSHWQHRASPTEQSYLDEAIRLGEKILEKSTNNYTRHSAIKVLCSSYSDAGETNKAIRLAYTMPLMSISQESLLAAIQKGDDGYRAKQCEMYTLLQILSNELANIQMTLDSGEKAYTEEECAALRDKQIALLNLFYENGDFSFYHTHLCEAHREQAAYYARIGNSEQTLSHLEKAAEHAIKFIIYSEKGEESTSLVFRGMLPCIWSADETDNDAAKVLNLMESSDFDFVRKKEAFGKITARLSEHAGKWEVK
;
A
#
# COMPACT_ATOMS: atom_id res chain seq x y z
N MET A 1 -28.75 6.24 17.93
CA MET A 1 -29.84 6.66 18.83
C MET A 1 -29.42 7.98 19.48
N SER A 2 -30.29 8.72 20.23
CA SER A 2 -29.85 9.94 20.94
C SER A 2 -29.49 9.61 22.38
N PHE A 3 -28.66 10.47 23.00
CA PHE A 3 -28.29 10.35 24.43
C PHE A 3 -29.51 10.08 25.33
N GLY A 4 -30.60 10.85 25.15
CA GLY A 4 -31.81 10.68 25.95
C GLY A 4 -32.46 9.34 25.80
N LYS A 5 -32.49 8.78 24.58
CA LYS A 5 -33.00 7.41 24.36
C LYS A 5 -32.11 6.36 25.04
N THR A 6 -30.80 6.55 25.05
CA THR A 6 -29.84 5.66 25.71
C THR A 6 -30.05 5.67 27.24
N ILE A 7 -30.10 6.84 27.88
CA ILE A 7 -30.37 6.98 29.31
C ILE A 7 -31.71 6.30 29.68
N ARG A 8 -32.75 6.59 28.89
CA ARG A 8 -34.09 6.00 29.14
C ARG A 8 -34.07 4.48 29.01
N ARG A 9 -33.34 3.93 28.06
CA ARG A 9 -33.17 2.48 27.89
C ARG A 9 -32.42 1.88 29.08
N LEU A 10 -31.25 2.41 29.43
CA LEU A 10 -30.41 1.90 30.53
C LEU A 10 -31.14 1.96 31.89
N ARG A 11 -31.89 3.03 32.16
CA ARG A 11 -32.73 3.15 33.37
C ARG A 11 -33.79 2.08 33.41
N ARG A 12 -34.50 1.87 32.27
CA ARG A 12 -35.57 0.86 32.18
C ARG A 12 -35.06 -0.57 32.28
N GLU A 13 -33.89 -0.86 31.74
CA GLU A 13 -33.22 -2.16 31.86
C GLU A 13 -32.91 -2.53 33.34
N ARG A 14 -32.92 -1.53 34.22
CA ARG A 14 -32.75 -1.69 35.68
C ARG A 14 -34.03 -1.48 36.49
N ASP A 15 -35.16 -1.44 35.82
CA ASP A 15 -36.46 -1.22 36.43
C ASP A 15 -36.57 0.05 37.31
N MET A 16 -35.74 1.08 37.00
CA MET A 16 -35.71 2.34 37.75
C MET A 16 -36.72 3.34 37.21
N THR A 17 -37.29 4.14 38.09
CA THR A 17 -38.07 5.34 37.77
C THR A 17 -37.16 6.54 37.52
N GLN A 18 -37.67 7.63 36.92
CA GLN A 18 -36.93 8.87 36.78
C GLN A 18 -36.57 9.50 38.13
N ASP A 19 -37.44 9.34 39.11
CA ASP A 19 -37.25 9.85 40.48
C ASP A 19 -36.09 9.10 41.17
N GLU A 20 -36.05 7.77 41.09
CA GLU A 20 -34.98 6.96 41.67
C GLU A 20 -33.61 7.28 41.03
N LEU A 21 -33.56 7.45 39.70
CA LEU A 21 -32.34 7.85 39.03
C LEU A 21 -31.90 9.25 39.51
N ALA A 22 -32.84 10.18 39.66
CA ALA A 22 -32.55 11.53 40.12
C ALA A 22 -32.03 11.55 41.56
N GLU A 23 -32.62 10.74 42.44
CA GLU A 23 -32.19 10.58 43.84
C GLU A 23 -30.74 10.06 43.93
N ILE A 24 -30.40 9.00 43.17
CA ILE A 24 -29.04 8.41 43.15
C ILE A 24 -28.02 9.43 42.71
N LEU A 25 -28.36 10.25 41.71
CA LEU A 25 -27.47 11.26 41.17
C LEU A 25 -27.51 12.61 41.93
N SER A 26 -28.33 12.73 42.95
CA SER A 26 -28.57 13.95 43.74
C SER A 26 -28.98 15.15 42.87
N ILE A 27 -29.89 14.93 41.91
CA ILE A 27 -30.45 15.92 41.00
C ILE A 27 -31.97 15.94 41.03
N SER A 28 -32.60 16.85 40.29
CA SER A 28 -34.06 16.87 40.20
C SER A 28 -34.61 15.85 39.16
N PRO A 29 -35.79 15.26 39.39
CA PRO A 29 -36.46 14.43 38.40
C PRO A 29 -36.70 15.13 37.05
N GLN A 30 -36.93 16.43 37.08
CA GLN A 30 -37.09 17.26 35.91
C GLN A 30 -35.80 17.28 35.04
N ALA A 31 -34.63 17.21 35.67
CA ALA A 31 -33.36 17.12 34.92
C ALA A 31 -33.27 15.80 34.14
N VAL A 32 -33.59 14.67 34.77
CA VAL A 32 -33.64 13.36 34.14
C VAL A 32 -34.66 13.35 32.99
N SER A 33 -35.86 13.89 33.21
CA SER A 33 -36.88 13.99 32.16
C SER A 33 -36.42 14.81 30.96
N ARG A 34 -35.71 15.93 31.20
CA ARG A 34 -35.12 16.74 30.10
C ARG A 34 -34.04 16.02 29.36
N TRP A 35 -33.23 15.22 30.05
CA TRP A 35 -32.23 14.37 29.36
C TRP A 35 -32.90 13.32 28.47
N GLU A 36 -33.88 12.57 29.00
CA GLU A 36 -34.58 11.51 28.26
C GLU A 36 -35.40 12.02 27.05
N THR A 37 -35.65 13.33 26.99
CA THR A 37 -36.31 14.01 25.86
C THR A 37 -35.36 14.77 24.98
N ASP A 38 -34.05 14.66 25.22
CA ASP A 38 -32.97 15.41 24.51
C ASP A 38 -33.11 16.94 24.60
N ALA A 39 -33.87 17.42 25.62
CA ALA A 39 -34.05 18.86 25.87
C ALA A 39 -32.86 19.50 26.61
N ALA A 40 -32.02 18.67 27.26
CA ALA A 40 -30.77 19.09 27.90
C ALA A 40 -29.81 17.91 28.00
N MET A 41 -28.51 18.21 28.07
CA MET A 41 -27.45 17.26 28.41
C MET A 41 -27.13 17.34 29.91
N PRO A 42 -26.67 16.24 30.55
CA PRO A 42 -26.13 16.31 31.90
C PRO A 42 -24.88 17.15 31.96
N ASP A 43 -24.59 17.67 33.15
CA ASP A 43 -23.27 18.21 33.44
C ASP A 43 -22.20 17.14 33.27
N ILE A 44 -21.00 17.53 32.76
CA ILE A 44 -19.92 16.58 32.50
C ILE A 44 -19.50 15.82 33.77
N SER A 45 -19.65 16.41 34.94
CA SER A 45 -19.38 15.77 36.23
C SER A 45 -20.29 14.56 36.54
N LEU A 46 -21.45 14.46 35.87
CA LEU A 46 -22.40 13.36 36.04
C LEU A 46 -22.14 12.20 35.06
N ILE A 47 -21.26 12.37 34.05
CA ILE A 47 -20.98 11.32 33.10
C ILE A 47 -20.33 10.10 33.78
N ALA A 48 -19.32 10.30 34.61
CA ALA A 48 -18.67 9.20 35.34
C ALA A 48 -19.62 8.49 36.34
N PRO A 49 -20.41 9.20 37.15
CA PRO A 49 -21.47 8.57 37.97
C PRO A 49 -22.48 7.74 37.15
N LEU A 50 -22.94 8.26 36.00
CA LEU A 50 -23.85 7.53 35.12
C LEU A 50 -23.20 6.27 34.52
N CYS A 51 -21.94 6.36 34.06
CA CYS A 51 -21.19 5.20 33.57
C CYS A 51 -21.07 4.12 34.65
N ASN A 52 -20.71 4.52 35.87
CA ASN A 52 -20.58 3.61 37.01
C ASN A 52 -21.91 2.99 37.39
N LEU A 53 -22.99 3.78 37.46
CA LEU A 53 -24.33 3.32 37.80
C LEU A 53 -24.82 2.29 36.78
N PHE A 54 -24.66 2.56 35.50
CA PHE A 54 -25.16 1.70 34.42
C PHE A 54 -24.15 0.62 33.96
N HIS A 55 -22.92 0.61 34.47
CA HIS A 55 -21.81 -0.26 34.04
C HIS A 55 -21.56 -0.20 32.54
N VAL A 56 -21.54 1.00 31.99
CA VAL A 56 -21.25 1.29 30.57
C VAL A 56 -20.06 2.23 30.46
N THR A 57 -19.41 2.26 29.29
CA THR A 57 -18.39 3.26 29.00
C THR A 57 -19.00 4.62 28.67
N ALA A 58 -18.25 5.70 28.82
CA ALA A 58 -18.70 7.03 28.42
C ALA A 58 -19.07 7.08 26.93
N ASP A 59 -18.31 6.41 26.08
CA ASP A 59 -18.58 6.31 24.63
C ASP A 59 -19.94 5.65 24.37
N SER A 60 -20.23 4.55 25.06
CA SER A 60 -21.53 3.86 24.96
C SER A 60 -22.67 4.72 25.48
N LEU A 61 -22.43 5.48 26.57
CA LEU A 61 -23.42 6.36 27.17
C LEU A 61 -23.74 7.57 26.27
N LEU A 62 -22.70 8.16 25.68
CA LEU A 62 -22.79 9.33 24.80
C LEU A 62 -23.09 8.97 23.33
N GLU A 63 -23.24 7.67 23.05
CA GLU A 63 -23.42 7.13 21.71
C GLU A 63 -22.33 7.63 20.72
N ILE A 64 -21.10 7.73 21.21
CA ILE A 64 -19.96 7.94 20.34
C ILE A 64 -19.79 6.65 19.57
N ASP A 65 -20.25 6.64 18.33
CA ASP A 65 -20.18 5.47 17.46
C ASP A 65 -18.77 5.35 16.89
N ILE A 66 -17.85 4.86 17.74
CA ILE A 66 -16.46 4.58 17.36
C ILE A 66 -16.42 3.64 16.16
N SER A 67 -17.31 2.66 16.10
CA SER A 67 -17.38 1.71 14.98
C SER A 67 -17.76 2.44 13.67
N ARG A 68 -18.71 3.37 13.73
CA ARG A 68 -19.11 4.17 12.57
C ARG A 68 -18.00 5.12 12.14
N GLN A 69 -17.32 5.76 13.09
CA GLN A 69 -16.16 6.62 12.80
C GLN A 69 -15.06 5.82 12.11
N GLN A 70 -14.75 4.62 12.62
CA GLN A 70 -13.76 3.74 12.03
C GLN A 70 -14.16 3.28 10.62
N GLU A 71 -15.45 2.98 10.42
CA GLU A 71 -15.98 2.65 9.09
C GLU A 71 -15.86 3.82 8.10
N GLU A 72 -16.13 5.05 8.55
CA GLU A 72 -15.97 6.25 7.71
C GLU A 72 -14.49 6.48 7.38
N ILE A 73 -13.57 6.35 8.34
CA ILE A 73 -12.13 6.42 8.12
C ILE A 73 -11.68 5.37 7.11
N TRP A 74 -12.11 4.12 7.29
CA TRP A 74 -11.80 3.03 6.37
C TRP A 74 -12.28 3.32 4.93
N LYS A 75 -13.50 3.88 4.77
CA LYS A 75 -14.01 4.28 3.44
C LYS A 75 -13.15 5.37 2.80
N ILE A 76 -12.69 6.35 3.58
CA ILE A 76 -11.81 7.41 3.08
C ILE A 76 -10.47 6.81 2.62
N CYS A 77 -9.83 5.97 3.44
CA CYS A 77 -8.58 5.30 3.07
C CYS A 77 -8.76 4.39 1.84
N SER A 78 -9.85 3.63 1.79
CA SER A 78 -10.16 2.76 0.66
C SER A 78 -10.42 3.53 -0.64
N GLU A 79 -11.09 4.68 -0.58
CA GLU A 79 -11.30 5.54 -1.73
C GLU A 79 -9.98 6.16 -2.20
N ALA A 80 -9.17 6.68 -1.29
CA ALA A 80 -7.85 7.22 -1.60
C ALA A 80 -6.92 6.18 -2.25
N SER A 81 -6.96 4.93 -1.76
CA SER A 81 -6.15 3.82 -2.27
C SER A 81 -6.47 3.43 -3.72
N LYS A 82 -7.67 3.69 -4.22
CA LYS A 82 -7.98 3.49 -5.65
C LYS A 82 -7.12 4.38 -6.55
N TYR A 83 -6.82 5.57 -6.07
CA TYR A 83 -6.01 6.57 -6.79
C TYR A 83 -4.52 6.29 -6.63
N ASP A 84 -4.03 6.16 -5.39
CA ASP A 84 -2.59 5.95 -5.16
C ASP A 84 -2.07 4.65 -5.74
N SER A 85 -2.88 3.58 -5.73
CA SER A 85 -2.54 2.31 -6.38
C SER A 85 -2.38 2.42 -7.91
N ARG A 86 -2.76 3.55 -8.51
CA ARG A 86 -2.63 3.85 -9.93
C ARG A 86 -1.69 5.02 -10.23
N GLY A 87 -0.93 5.49 -9.23
CA GLY A 87 0.01 6.60 -9.34
C GLY A 87 -0.64 8.00 -9.28
N TYR A 88 -1.95 8.10 -9.00
CA TYR A 88 -2.66 9.37 -8.89
C TYR A 88 -2.54 9.93 -7.46
N TYR A 89 -1.32 10.22 -7.04
CA TYR A 89 -1.02 10.63 -5.66
C TYR A 89 -1.64 11.98 -5.26
N SER A 90 -1.85 12.88 -6.22
CA SER A 90 -2.45 14.20 -5.94
C SER A 90 -3.93 14.08 -5.58
N GLU A 91 -4.66 13.24 -6.27
CA GLU A 91 -6.07 12.96 -6.02
C GLU A 91 -6.25 12.19 -4.71
N SER A 92 -5.43 11.18 -4.46
CA SER A 92 -5.41 10.46 -3.18
C SER A 92 -5.15 11.41 -2.01
N ARG A 93 -4.16 12.30 -2.14
CA ARG A 93 -3.85 13.32 -1.12
C ARG A 93 -5.06 14.19 -0.78
N GLN A 94 -5.79 14.71 -1.78
CA GLN A 94 -6.95 15.56 -1.55
C GLN A 94 -8.01 14.86 -0.69
N ILE A 95 -8.28 13.58 -0.97
CA ILE A 95 -9.22 12.76 -0.21
C ILE A 95 -8.74 12.58 1.23
N LEU A 96 -7.46 12.26 1.42
CA LEU A 96 -6.87 12.04 2.74
C LEU A 96 -6.78 13.31 3.59
N GLU A 97 -6.44 14.45 2.99
CA GLU A 97 -6.41 15.75 3.69
C GLU A 97 -7.81 16.19 4.15
N GLU A 98 -8.85 15.93 3.35
CA GLU A 98 -10.23 16.16 3.78
C GLU A 98 -10.61 15.24 4.95
N GLY A 99 -10.19 13.98 4.88
CA GLY A 99 -10.33 13.03 5.98
C GLY A 99 -9.62 13.49 7.25
N MET A 100 -8.38 13.96 7.13
CA MET A 100 -7.58 14.47 8.26
C MET A 100 -8.16 15.77 8.87
N ARG A 101 -8.83 16.62 8.10
CA ARG A 101 -9.56 17.78 8.66
C ARG A 101 -10.72 17.32 9.53
N ARG A 102 -11.38 16.22 9.17
CA ARG A 102 -12.53 15.66 9.91
C ARG A 102 -12.09 14.80 11.10
N TYR A 103 -11.00 14.06 10.94
CA TYR A 103 -10.46 13.12 11.93
C TYR A 103 -8.96 13.34 12.16
N PRO A 104 -8.54 14.47 12.79
CA PRO A 104 -7.14 14.89 12.87
C PRO A 104 -6.23 13.96 13.68
N ASP A 105 -6.81 13.15 14.56
CA ASP A 105 -6.08 12.20 15.38
C ASP A 105 -6.07 10.77 14.83
N SER A 106 -6.70 10.51 13.67
CA SER A 106 -6.68 9.21 13.02
C SER A 106 -5.27 8.83 12.58
N LEU A 107 -4.77 7.70 13.10
CA LEU A 107 -3.49 7.15 12.69
C LEU A 107 -3.58 6.40 11.36
N ASP A 108 -4.74 5.86 11.00
CA ASP A 108 -4.95 5.19 9.71
C ASP A 108 -4.89 6.18 8.55
N LEU A 109 -5.52 7.35 8.71
CA LEU A 109 -5.41 8.44 7.73
C LEU A 109 -3.98 9.00 7.68
N ALA A 110 -3.32 9.14 8.84
CA ALA A 110 -1.94 9.60 8.89
C ALA A 110 -0.99 8.62 8.18
N GLU A 111 -1.20 7.30 8.32
CA GLU A 111 -0.44 6.26 7.63
C GLU A 111 -0.62 6.35 6.11
N SER A 112 -1.87 6.45 5.64
CA SER A 112 -2.16 6.59 4.21
C SER A 112 -1.56 7.87 3.62
N LEU A 113 -1.67 9.01 4.33
CA LEU A 113 -1.10 10.28 3.88
C LEU A 113 0.43 10.27 3.91
N MET A 114 1.05 9.63 4.89
CA MET A 114 2.50 9.40 4.96
C MET A 114 3.00 8.63 3.73
N PHE A 115 2.30 7.56 3.35
CA PHE A 115 2.62 6.78 2.16
C PHE A 115 2.53 7.63 0.88
N VAL A 116 1.42 8.35 0.70
CA VAL A 116 1.23 9.24 -0.46
C VAL A 116 2.31 10.32 -0.52
N SER A 117 2.65 10.95 0.61
CA SER A 117 3.70 11.98 0.69
C SER A 117 5.07 11.41 0.29
N HIS A 118 5.41 10.20 0.76
CA HIS A 118 6.65 9.53 0.38
C HIS A 118 6.75 9.32 -1.14
N TRP A 119 5.70 8.82 -1.77
CA TRP A 119 5.70 8.58 -3.22
C TRP A 119 5.67 9.86 -4.04
N GLN A 120 4.98 10.92 -3.57
CA GLN A 120 5.03 12.23 -4.21
C GLN A 120 6.45 12.84 -4.19
N HIS A 121 7.16 12.67 -3.07
CA HIS A 121 8.57 13.07 -3.03
C HIS A 121 9.41 12.30 -4.04
N ARG A 122 9.22 10.98 -4.15
CA ARG A 122 9.95 10.16 -5.14
C ARG A 122 9.65 10.56 -6.58
N ALA A 123 8.40 10.92 -6.88
CA ALA A 123 7.99 11.44 -8.19
C ALA A 123 8.50 12.87 -8.45
N SER A 124 8.71 13.67 -7.39
CA SER A 124 9.16 15.05 -7.47
C SER A 124 10.20 15.34 -6.38
N PRO A 125 11.45 14.87 -6.51
CA PRO A 125 12.47 14.95 -5.46
C PRO A 125 12.85 16.39 -5.05
N THR A 126 12.52 17.38 -5.86
CA THR A 126 12.75 18.81 -5.55
C THR A 126 11.74 19.39 -4.54
N GLU A 127 10.60 18.71 -4.36
CA GLU A 127 9.54 19.13 -3.44
C GLU A 127 9.79 18.54 -2.03
N GLN A 128 10.66 19.25 -1.28
CA GLN A 128 11.07 18.82 0.08
C GLN A 128 9.91 18.71 1.05
N SER A 129 8.84 19.49 0.87
CA SER A 129 7.67 19.50 1.74
C SER A 129 7.00 18.12 1.89
N TYR A 130 7.00 17.32 0.85
CA TYR A 130 6.44 15.95 0.88
C TYR A 130 7.31 15.01 1.75
N LEU A 131 8.63 15.14 1.64
CA LEU A 131 9.55 14.35 2.46
C LEU A 131 9.42 14.71 3.94
N ASP A 132 9.38 16.01 4.26
CA ASP A 132 9.22 16.51 5.63
C ASP A 132 7.89 16.04 6.25
N GLU A 133 6.83 16.05 5.44
CA GLU A 133 5.53 15.56 5.88
C GLU A 133 5.52 14.04 6.12
N ALA A 134 6.10 13.25 5.23
CA ALA A 134 6.21 11.80 5.41
C ALA A 134 6.95 11.46 6.70
N ILE A 135 8.07 12.13 6.98
CA ILE A 135 8.84 11.96 8.21
C ILE A 135 7.99 12.35 9.43
N ARG A 136 7.38 13.53 9.43
CA ARG A 136 6.57 14.03 10.54
C ARG A 136 5.40 13.09 10.88
N LEU A 137 4.70 12.58 9.87
CA LEU A 137 3.58 11.66 10.06
C LEU A 137 4.06 10.31 10.58
N GLY A 138 5.14 9.77 10.05
CA GLY A 138 5.73 8.52 10.52
C GLY A 138 6.19 8.60 11.98
N GLU A 139 6.85 9.68 12.38
CA GLU A 139 7.25 9.92 13.78
C GLU A 139 6.02 10.02 14.70
N LYS A 140 4.96 10.74 14.29
CA LYS A 140 3.67 10.79 15.02
C LYS A 140 3.07 9.39 15.22
N ILE A 141 3.12 8.53 14.19
CA ILE A 141 2.62 7.17 14.27
C ILE A 141 3.44 6.35 15.27
N LEU A 142 4.77 6.43 15.22
CA LEU A 142 5.63 5.71 16.16
C LEU A 142 5.46 6.15 17.60
N GLU A 143 5.15 7.43 17.84
CA GLU A 143 4.87 7.97 19.17
C GLU A 143 3.54 7.48 19.73
N LYS A 144 2.47 7.46 18.90
CA LYS A 144 1.08 7.29 19.36
C LYS A 144 0.51 5.89 19.15
N SER A 145 0.97 5.15 18.13
CA SER A 145 0.40 3.85 17.82
C SER A 145 0.94 2.75 18.71
N THR A 146 0.04 1.92 19.22
CA THR A 146 0.36 0.64 19.88
C THR A 146 0.15 -0.56 18.95
N ASN A 147 -0.41 -0.34 17.76
CA ASN A 147 -0.61 -1.39 16.76
C ASN A 147 0.72 -1.68 16.04
N ASN A 148 1.20 -2.91 16.16
CA ASN A 148 2.48 -3.31 15.56
C ASN A 148 2.46 -3.20 14.03
N TYR A 149 1.35 -3.53 13.36
CA TYR A 149 1.24 -3.43 11.91
C TYR A 149 1.45 -1.98 11.43
N THR A 150 0.68 -1.05 11.99
CA THR A 150 0.80 0.39 11.66
C THR A 150 2.19 0.94 11.99
N ARG A 151 2.79 0.49 13.10
CA ARG A 151 4.18 0.86 13.46
C ARG A 151 5.21 0.34 12.46
N HIS A 152 5.10 -0.92 12.05
CA HIS A 152 6.03 -1.52 11.07
C HIS A 152 5.89 -0.88 9.68
N SER A 153 4.67 -0.57 9.27
CA SER A 153 4.41 0.21 8.04
C SER A 153 5.09 1.59 8.11
N ALA A 154 4.94 2.30 9.22
CA ALA A 154 5.60 3.59 9.43
C ALA A 154 7.14 3.46 9.43
N ILE A 155 7.71 2.43 10.06
CA ILE A 155 9.15 2.18 10.06
C ILE A 155 9.67 1.98 8.64
N LYS A 156 8.96 1.21 7.81
CA LYS A 156 9.34 0.98 6.40
C LYS A 156 9.46 2.30 5.64
N VAL A 157 8.44 3.16 5.72
CA VAL A 157 8.45 4.45 5.02
C VAL A 157 9.49 5.40 5.61
N LEU A 158 9.62 5.48 6.94
CA LEU A 158 10.62 6.32 7.61
C LEU A 158 12.05 5.93 7.25
N CYS A 159 12.37 4.65 7.15
CA CYS A 159 13.71 4.22 6.74
C CYS A 159 14.08 4.75 5.36
N SER A 160 13.17 4.69 4.39
CA SER A 160 13.37 5.26 3.07
C SER A 160 13.45 6.78 3.12
N SER A 161 12.50 7.43 3.80
CA SER A 161 12.45 8.90 3.90
C SER A 161 13.66 9.50 4.60
N TYR A 162 14.16 8.88 5.67
CA TYR A 162 15.41 9.31 6.32
C TYR A 162 16.64 9.12 5.42
N SER A 163 16.66 8.05 4.62
CA SER A 163 17.71 7.86 3.61
C SER A 163 17.69 8.95 2.56
N ASP A 164 16.51 9.28 2.04
CA ASP A 164 16.31 10.34 1.05
C ASP A 164 16.65 11.74 1.62
N ALA A 165 16.43 11.95 2.94
CA ALA A 165 16.84 13.14 3.66
C ALA A 165 18.35 13.20 4.00
N GLY A 166 19.13 12.17 3.66
CA GLY A 166 20.55 12.06 4.03
C GLY A 166 20.81 11.64 5.48
N GLU A 167 19.76 11.30 6.25
CA GLU A 167 19.83 10.85 7.64
C GLU A 167 20.06 9.32 7.75
N THR A 168 20.94 8.76 6.92
CA THR A 168 21.15 7.31 6.75
C THR A 168 21.39 6.58 8.09
N ASN A 169 22.15 7.18 9.02
CA ASN A 169 22.38 6.57 10.33
C ASN A 169 21.11 6.45 11.19
N LYS A 170 20.14 7.36 11.01
CA LYS A 170 18.84 7.31 11.69
C LYS A 170 17.98 6.18 11.08
N ALA A 171 17.98 6.08 9.75
CA ALA A 171 17.32 4.99 9.02
C ALA A 171 17.84 3.62 9.46
N ILE A 172 19.17 3.43 9.52
CA ILE A 172 19.80 2.18 9.93
C ILE A 172 19.41 1.79 11.36
N ARG A 173 19.50 2.73 12.32
CA ARG A 173 19.08 2.45 13.71
C ARG A 173 17.62 2.04 13.80
N LEU A 174 16.75 2.68 13.02
CA LEU A 174 15.33 2.36 12.99
C LEU A 174 15.08 0.97 12.35
N ALA A 175 15.77 0.65 11.26
CA ALA A 175 15.67 -0.66 10.62
C ALA A 175 16.07 -1.82 11.56
N TYR A 176 17.06 -1.63 12.44
CA TYR A 176 17.45 -2.63 13.45
C TYR A 176 16.38 -2.92 14.50
N THR A 177 15.31 -2.13 14.59
CA THR A 177 14.17 -2.42 15.48
C THR A 177 13.18 -3.41 14.87
N MET A 178 13.30 -3.69 13.56
CA MET A 178 12.46 -4.67 12.87
C MET A 178 12.93 -6.10 13.13
N PRO A 179 12.00 -7.08 13.14
CA PRO A 179 12.37 -8.48 13.26
C PRO A 179 13.17 -8.94 12.04
N LEU A 180 14.03 -9.94 12.25
CA LEU A 180 14.73 -10.60 11.16
C LEU A 180 13.73 -11.32 10.23
N MET A 181 14.03 -11.39 8.94
CA MET A 181 13.18 -12.05 7.94
C MET A 181 12.83 -13.51 8.31
N SER A 182 13.79 -14.23 8.91
CA SER A 182 13.60 -15.64 9.32
C SER A 182 12.67 -15.84 10.53
N ILE A 183 12.30 -14.76 11.22
CA ILE A 183 11.33 -14.76 12.34
C ILE A 183 10.16 -13.81 12.07
N SER A 184 9.88 -13.55 10.81
CA SER A 184 8.72 -12.77 10.38
C SER A 184 7.41 -13.51 10.68
N GLN A 185 6.29 -12.77 10.66
CA GLN A 185 4.97 -13.36 10.83
C GLN A 185 4.69 -14.45 9.79
N GLU A 186 5.07 -14.22 8.53
CA GLU A 186 4.90 -15.16 7.42
C GLU A 186 5.63 -16.48 7.67
N SER A 187 6.92 -16.41 8.06
CA SER A 187 7.71 -17.60 8.37
C SER A 187 7.17 -18.39 9.56
N LEU A 188 6.69 -17.70 10.59
CA LEU A 188 6.09 -18.36 11.75
C LEU A 188 4.76 -19.03 11.40
N LEU A 189 3.86 -18.35 10.65
CA LEU A 189 2.60 -18.92 10.22
C LEU A 189 2.80 -20.13 9.31
N ALA A 190 3.73 -20.06 8.36
CA ALA A 190 4.07 -21.17 7.47
C ALA A 190 4.63 -22.40 8.23
N ALA A 191 5.27 -22.17 9.40
CA ALA A 191 5.82 -23.23 10.22
C ALA A 191 4.78 -23.93 11.12
N ILE A 192 3.76 -23.19 11.61
CA ILE A 192 2.84 -23.69 12.65
C ILE A 192 1.46 -24.08 12.13
N GLN A 193 0.97 -23.43 11.07
CA GLN A 193 -0.34 -23.76 10.49
C GLN A 193 -0.33 -25.10 9.75
N LYS A 194 -1.49 -25.75 9.68
CA LYS A 194 -1.70 -27.06 9.05
C LYS A 194 -2.93 -27.04 8.15
N GLY A 195 -3.08 -28.09 7.34
CA GLY A 195 -4.21 -28.21 6.41
C GLY A 195 -4.17 -27.09 5.35
N ASP A 196 -5.34 -26.63 4.95
CA ASP A 196 -5.49 -25.60 3.91
C ASP A 196 -4.86 -24.26 4.31
N ASP A 197 -5.00 -23.85 5.57
CA ASP A 197 -4.37 -22.63 6.10
C ASP A 197 -2.85 -22.72 6.09
N GLY A 198 -2.29 -23.88 6.47
CA GLY A 198 -0.85 -24.14 6.41
C GLY A 198 -0.33 -24.17 4.98
N TYR A 199 -1.09 -24.72 4.04
CA TYR A 199 -0.74 -24.70 2.62
C TYR A 199 -0.69 -23.25 2.10
N ARG A 200 -1.73 -22.47 2.37
CA ARG A 200 -1.78 -21.04 1.98
C ARG A 200 -0.68 -20.20 2.61
N ALA A 201 -0.40 -20.43 3.90
CA ALA A 201 0.69 -19.71 4.59
C ALA A 201 2.05 -19.97 3.92
N LYS A 202 2.33 -21.22 3.52
CA LYS A 202 3.55 -21.57 2.78
C LYS A 202 3.61 -20.92 1.41
N GLN A 203 2.50 -20.88 0.68
CA GLN A 203 2.43 -20.17 -0.60
C GLN A 203 2.71 -18.69 -0.43
N CYS A 204 2.10 -18.03 0.57
CA CYS A 204 2.32 -16.61 0.86
C CYS A 204 3.78 -16.31 1.23
N GLU A 205 4.42 -17.16 2.06
CA GLU A 205 5.84 -17.02 2.39
C GLU A 205 6.71 -17.12 1.13
N MET A 206 6.52 -18.17 0.32
CA MET A 206 7.29 -18.35 -0.92
C MET A 206 7.05 -17.19 -1.92
N TYR A 207 5.82 -16.72 -2.04
CA TYR A 207 5.48 -15.57 -2.87
C TYR A 207 6.22 -14.30 -2.43
N THR A 208 6.22 -14.02 -1.11
CA THR A 208 6.94 -12.87 -0.54
C THR A 208 8.44 -12.97 -0.78
N LEU A 209 9.03 -14.15 -0.57
CA LEU A 209 10.46 -14.39 -0.83
C LEU A 209 10.81 -14.21 -2.32
N LEU A 210 9.97 -14.72 -3.21
CA LEU A 210 10.14 -14.55 -4.67
C LEU A 210 10.06 -13.07 -5.06
N GLN A 211 9.09 -12.34 -4.50
CA GLN A 211 8.93 -10.91 -4.76
C GLN A 211 10.15 -10.11 -4.31
N ILE A 212 10.63 -10.36 -3.09
CA ILE A 212 11.83 -9.69 -2.57
C ILE A 212 13.03 -10.00 -3.48
N LEU A 213 13.30 -11.28 -3.78
CA LEU A 213 14.45 -11.67 -4.61
C LEU A 213 14.35 -11.08 -6.03
N SER A 214 13.17 -11.08 -6.63
CA SER A 214 12.95 -10.48 -7.96
C SER A 214 13.23 -8.98 -7.94
N ASN A 215 12.77 -8.26 -6.91
CA ASN A 215 13.02 -6.83 -6.76
C ASN A 215 14.51 -6.52 -6.52
N GLU A 216 15.20 -7.31 -5.71
CA GLU A 216 16.63 -7.13 -5.46
C GLU A 216 17.46 -7.36 -6.74
N LEU A 217 17.11 -8.36 -7.55
CA LEU A 217 17.77 -8.59 -8.85
C LEU A 217 17.55 -7.44 -9.83
N ALA A 218 16.39 -6.79 -9.80
CA ALA A 218 16.10 -5.62 -10.62
C ALA A 218 16.87 -4.38 -10.17
N ASN A 219 17.06 -4.19 -8.86
CA ASN A 219 17.55 -2.95 -8.24
C ASN A 219 18.95 -3.07 -7.61
N ILE A 220 19.72 -4.13 -7.96
CA ILE A 220 20.99 -4.44 -7.29
C ILE A 220 22.12 -3.42 -7.60
N GLN A 221 21.92 -2.53 -8.59
CA GLN A 221 22.92 -1.54 -8.95
C GLN A 221 23.15 -0.54 -7.81
N MET A 222 24.35 -0.55 -7.25
CA MET A 222 24.78 0.31 -6.15
C MET A 222 26.06 1.06 -6.52
N THR A 223 26.24 2.24 -5.94
CA THR A 223 27.53 2.94 -5.92
C THR A 223 28.25 2.60 -4.62
N LEU A 224 29.47 2.11 -4.72
CA LEU A 224 30.30 1.77 -3.57
C LEU A 224 30.92 3.04 -2.95
N ASP A 225 31.48 2.90 -1.74
CA ASP A 225 32.17 4.00 -1.05
C ASP A 225 33.38 4.55 -1.85
N SER A 226 33.94 3.73 -2.77
CA SER A 226 34.96 4.16 -3.75
C SER A 226 34.45 5.13 -4.83
N GLY A 227 33.14 5.28 -4.96
CA GLY A 227 32.47 6.01 -6.04
C GLY A 227 32.25 5.17 -7.32
N GLU A 228 32.69 3.92 -7.33
CA GLU A 228 32.49 3.00 -8.45
C GLU A 228 31.10 2.33 -8.36
N LYS A 229 30.56 1.94 -9.52
CA LYS A 229 29.35 1.08 -9.55
C LYS A 229 29.70 -0.35 -9.18
N ALA A 230 28.87 -0.98 -8.33
CA ALA A 230 29.08 -2.37 -7.88
C ALA A 230 29.04 -3.38 -9.02
N TYR A 231 28.28 -3.07 -10.09
CA TYR A 231 28.14 -3.90 -11.28
C TYR A 231 28.28 -3.06 -12.55
N THR A 232 28.89 -3.65 -13.57
CA THR A 232 28.91 -3.09 -14.94
C THR A 232 27.52 -3.18 -15.58
N GLU A 233 27.31 -2.50 -16.70
CA GLU A 233 26.03 -2.62 -17.44
C GLU A 233 25.81 -4.04 -17.95
N GLU A 234 26.86 -4.75 -18.37
CA GLU A 234 26.80 -6.15 -18.79
C GLU A 234 26.41 -7.07 -17.64
N GLU A 235 27.00 -6.88 -16.46
CA GLU A 235 26.64 -7.65 -15.26
C GLU A 235 25.20 -7.37 -14.83
N CYS A 236 24.74 -6.11 -14.91
CA CYS A 236 23.33 -5.77 -14.63
C CYS A 236 22.37 -6.46 -15.62
N ALA A 237 22.74 -6.53 -16.91
CA ALA A 237 21.97 -7.27 -17.90
C ALA A 237 21.93 -8.77 -17.55
N ALA A 238 23.06 -9.37 -17.17
CA ALA A 238 23.12 -10.76 -16.74
C ALA A 238 22.29 -11.04 -15.46
N LEU A 239 22.18 -10.08 -14.54
CA LEU A 239 21.32 -10.18 -13.36
C LEU A 239 19.84 -10.11 -13.72
N ARG A 240 19.45 -9.29 -14.69
CA ARG A 240 18.07 -9.28 -15.24
C ARG A 240 17.73 -10.60 -15.93
N ASP A 241 18.67 -11.23 -16.64
CA ASP A 241 18.45 -12.58 -17.19
C ASP A 241 18.18 -13.60 -16.06
N LYS A 242 18.86 -13.47 -14.92
CA LYS A 242 18.56 -14.31 -13.74
C LYS A 242 17.18 -14.04 -13.16
N GLN A 243 16.74 -12.78 -13.11
CA GLN A 243 15.38 -12.41 -12.68
C GLN A 243 14.33 -13.04 -13.60
N ILE A 244 14.50 -12.91 -14.92
CA ILE A 244 13.61 -13.51 -15.92
C ILE A 244 13.58 -15.05 -15.76
N ALA A 245 14.74 -15.69 -15.61
CA ALA A 245 14.83 -17.13 -15.40
C ALA A 245 14.17 -17.59 -14.10
N LEU A 246 14.34 -16.84 -13.01
CA LEU A 246 13.71 -17.09 -11.73
C LEU A 246 12.19 -17.06 -11.84
N LEU A 247 11.60 -16.05 -12.46
CA LEU A 247 10.16 -15.95 -12.63
C LEU A 247 9.62 -17.07 -13.52
N ASN A 248 10.31 -17.41 -14.61
CA ASN A 248 9.93 -18.54 -15.47
C ASN A 248 10.01 -19.89 -14.75
N LEU A 249 10.91 -20.06 -13.78
CA LEU A 249 11.01 -21.29 -12.98
C LEU A 249 9.78 -21.51 -12.09
N PHE A 250 9.22 -20.44 -11.54
CA PHE A 250 8.08 -20.50 -10.62
C PHE A 250 6.72 -20.42 -11.34
N TYR A 251 6.68 -19.90 -12.55
CA TYR A 251 5.48 -19.73 -13.37
C TYR A 251 5.63 -20.49 -14.70
N GLU A 252 5.80 -21.79 -14.61
CA GLU A 252 6.07 -22.70 -15.72
C GLU A 252 4.99 -22.71 -16.82
N ASN A 253 3.78 -22.30 -16.49
CA ASN A 253 2.63 -22.24 -17.42
C ASN A 253 2.48 -20.87 -18.10
N GLY A 254 3.34 -19.88 -17.73
CA GLY A 254 3.31 -18.53 -18.30
C GLY A 254 2.19 -17.62 -17.79
N ASP A 255 1.49 -18.04 -16.75
CA ASP A 255 0.46 -17.27 -16.03
C ASP A 255 1.07 -16.44 -14.91
N PHE A 256 1.95 -15.51 -15.28
CA PHE A 256 2.76 -14.71 -14.35
C PHE A 256 1.96 -13.76 -13.46
N SER A 257 0.67 -13.61 -13.70
CA SER A 257 -0.19 -12.74 -12.89
C SER A 257 0.43 -11.33 -12.73
N PHE A 258 0.62 -10.90 -11.49
CA PHE A 258 1.27 -9.64 -11.18
C PHE A 258 2.70 -9.52 -11.76
N TYR A 259 3.45 -10.62 -11.88
CA TYR A 259 4.84 -10.57 -12.37
C TYR A 259 4.98 -10.27 -13.88
N HIS A 260 3.85 -10.16 -14.62
CA HIS A 260 3.93 -9.64 -15.98
C HIS A 260 4.55 -8.23 -16.02
N THR A 261 4.25 -7.33 -15.05
CA THR A 261 4.88 -6.00 -15.01
C THR A 261 6.39 -6.09 -14.73
N HIS A 262 6.83 -6.99 -13.83
CA HIS A 262 8.26 -7.21 -13.57
C HIS A 262 9.01 -7.74 -14.80
N LEU A 263 8.38 -8.66 -15.55
CA LEU A 263 8.96 -9.19 -16.79
C LEU A 263 8.96 -8.13 -17.90
N CYS A 264 7.91 -7.32 -18.00
CA CYS A 264 7.89 -6.17 -18.91
C CYS A 264 9.07 -5.24 -18.63
N GLU A 265 9.27 -4.85 -17.36
CA GLU A 265 10.38 -4.00 -16.95
C GLU A 265 11.73 -4.63 -17.24
N ALA A 266 11.95 -5.89 -16.85
CA ALA A 266 13.20 -6.60 -17.11
C ALA A 266 13.53 -6.65 -18.60
N HIS A 267 12.56 -6.97 -19.45
CA HIS A 267 12.75 -7.02 -20.90
C HIS A 267 12.92 -5.63 -21.52
N ARG A 268 12.24 -4.60 -20.99
CA ARG A 268 12.43 -3.19 -21.38
C ARG A 268 13.88 -2.74 -21.15
N GLU A 269 14.41 -3.01 -19.95
CA GLU A 269 15.80 -2.69 -19.61
C GLU A 269 16.84 -3.49 -20.42
N GLN A 270 16.55 -4.78 -20.70
CA GLN A 270 17.37 -5.57 -21.61
C GLN A 270 17.36 -5.00 -23.03
N ALA A 271 16.19 -4.60 -23.53
CA ALA A 271 16.09 -3.97 -24.84
C ALA A 271 16.94 -2.67 -24.94
N ALA A 272 16.89 -1.85 -23.88
CA ALA A 272 17.70 -0.63 -23.79
C ALA A 272 19.21 -0.95 -23.77
N TYR A 273 19.64 -1.95 -23.00
CA TYR A 273 21.02 -2.39 -22.96
C TYR A 273 21.50 -2.86 -24.36
N TYR A 274 20.75 -3.77 -25.00
CA TYR A 274 21.12 -4.28 -26.33
C TYR A 274 21.03 -3.20 -27.41
N ALA A 275 20.18 -2.20 -27.28
CA ALA A 275 20.15 -1.04 -28.18
C ALA A 275 21.43 -0.22 -28.08
N ARG A 276 21.90 0.07 -26.86
CA ARG A 276 23.17 0.83 -26.66
C ARG A 276 24.41 0.13 -27.23
N ILE A 277 24.43 -1.21 -27.19
CA ILE A 277 25.56 -1.96 -27.79
C ILE A 277 25.31 -2.34 -29.26
N GLY A 278 24.25 -1.86 -29.91
CA GLY A 278 23.95 -2.04 -31.32
C GLY A 278 23.52 -3.44 -31.74
N ASN A 279 23.08 -4.28 -30.81
CA ASN A 279 22.60 -5.64 -31.09
C ASN A 279 21.14 -5.64 -31.53
N SER A 280 20.88 -5.53 -32.79
CA SER A 280 19.55 -5.41 -33.38
C SER A 280 18.64 -6.60 -33.11
N GLU A 281 19.17 -7.84 -33.11
CA GLU A 281 18.36 -9.06 -32.89
C GLU A 281 17.84 -9.10 -31.46
N GLN A 282 18.74 -8.95 -30.48
CA GLN A 282 18.38 -8.97 -29.07
C GLN A 282 17.49 -7.78 -28.70
N THR A 283 17.76 -6.60 -29.24
CA THR A 283 16.91 -5.41 -29.03
C THR A 283 15.45 -5.69 -29.41
N LEU A 284 15.22 -6.21 -30.63
CA LEU A 284 13.85 -6.49 -31.10
C LEU A 284 13.23 -7.67 -30.36
N SER A 285 13.99 -8.70 -30.01
CA SER A 285 13.52 -9.84 -29.24
C SER A 285 13.02 -9.40 -27.86
N HIS A 286 13.77 -8.55 -27.17
CA HIS A 286 13.39 -8.07 -25.86
C HIS A 286 12.25 -7.02 -25.92
N LEU A 287 12.19 -6.17 -26.93
CA LEU A 287 11.02 -5.29 -27.16
C LEU A 287 9.73 -6.07 -27.38
N GLU A 288 9.79 -7.17 -28.16
CA GLU A 288 8.64 -8.03 -28.41
C GLU A 288 8.09 -8.65 -27.11
N LYS A 289 9.01 -9.18 -26.27
CA LYS A 289 8.65 -9.75 -24.96
C LYS A 289 8.13 -8.70 -23.99
N ALA A 290 8.77 -7.52 -23.96
CA ALA A 290 8.28 -6.40 -23.13
C ALA A 290 6.86 -6.01 -23.53
N ALA A 291 6.57 -5.91 -24.84
CA ALA A 291 5.24 -5.60 -25.33
C ALA A 291 4.22 -6.69 -24.99
N GLU A 292 4.60 -7.98 -25.12
CA GLU A 292 3.74 -9.10 -24.73
C GLU A 292 3.35 -9.02 -23.25
N HIS A 293 4.33 -8.86 -22.37
CA HIS A 293 4.10 -8.80 -20.94
C HIS A 293 3.34 -7.54 -20.53
N ALA A 294 3.60 -6.38 -21.14
CA ALA A 294 2.84 -5.14 -20.91
C ALA A 294 1.34 -5.34 -21.18
N ILE A 295 1.00 -5.91 -22.34
CA ILE A 295 -0.39 -6.15 -22.72
C ILE A 295 -1.06 -7.17 -21.79
N LYS A 296 -0.35 -8.28 -21.48
CA LYS A 296 -0.85 -9.29 -20.54
C LYS A 296 -1.11 -8.72 -19.15
N PHE A 297 -0.25 -7.81 -18.66
CA PHE A 297 -0.46 -7.17 -17.36
C PHE A 297 -1.69 -6.25 -17.35
N ILE A 298 -1.91 -5.48 -18.42
CA ILE A 298 -3.11 -4.64 -18.55
C ILE A 298 -4.38 -5.50 -18.46
N ILE A 299 -4.42 -6.62 -19.20
CA ILE A 299 -5.55 -7.55 -19.19
C ILE A 299 -5.73 -8.18 -17.80
N TYR A 300 -4.63 -8.61 -17.17
CA TYR A 300 -4.65 -9.17 -15.82
C TYR A 300 -5.15 -8.17 -14.78
N SER A 301 -4.71 -6.90 -14.85
CA SER A 301 -5.11 -5.86 -13.91
C SER A 301 -6.61 -5.55 -13.92
N GLU A 302 -7.29 -5.90 -15.02
CA GLU A 302 -8.74 -5.73 -15.16
C GLU A 302 -9.55 -6.91 -14.61
N LYS A 303 -9.07 -8.13 -14.79
CA LYS A 303 -9.86 -9.35 -14.54
C LYS A 303 -9.41 -10.14 -13.33
N GLY A 304 -8.09 -10.13 -13.05
CA GLY A 304 -7.45 -11.04 -12.11
C GLY A 304 -7.59 -12.50 -12.55
N GLU A 305 -6.55 -13.29 -12.39
CA GLU A 305 -6.59 -14.72 -12.70
C GLU A 305 -5.83 -15.47 -11.60
N GLU A 306 -6.37 -16.64 -11.20
CA GLU A 306 -5.67 -17.53 -10.28
C GLU A 306 -4.46 -18.14 -10.98
N SER A 307 -3.35 -18.27 -10.26
CA SER A 307 -2.17 -18.95 -10.80
C SER A 307 -2.42 -20.45 -10.94
N THR A 308 -1.97 -21.02 -12.05
CA THR A 308 -1.99 -22.46 -12.34
C THR A 308 -0.63 -23.12 -12.10
N SER A 309 0.41 -22.34 -11.75
CA SER A 309 1.74 -22.86 -11.48
C SER A 309 1.72 -23.90 -10.34
N LEU A 310 2.68 -24.80 -10.33
CA LEU A 310 2.74 -25.85 -9.31
C LEU A 310 2.81 -25.27 -7.89
N VAL A 311 3.58 -24.19 -7.71
CA VAL A 311 3.84 -23.59 -6.40
C VAL A 311 2.68 -22.69 -5.95
N PHE A 312 2.12 -21.88 -6.86
CA PHE A 312 1.14 -20.85 -6.54
C PHE A 312 -0.29 -21.18 -7.00
N ARG A 313 -0.59 -22.46 -7.23
CA ARG A 313 -1.89 -22.91 -7.71
C ARG A 313 -3.04 -22.40 -6.83
N GLY A 314 -4.00 -21.74 -7.46
CA GLY A 314 -5.16 -21.14 -6.78
C GLY A 314 -4.86 -19.88 -6.00
N MET A 315 -3.63 -19.32 -6.04
CA MET A 315 -3.38 -17.99 -5.54
C MET A 315 -3.89 -16.94 -6.53
N LEU A 316 -4.58 -15.96 -5.99
CA LEU A 316 -4.91 -14.73 -6.67
C LEU A 316 -4.06 -13.60 -6.06
N PRO A 317 -2.91 -13.26 -6.65
CA PRO A 317 -2.11 -12.13 -6.17
C PRO A 317 -2.92 -10.84 -6.37
N CYS A 318 -3.28 -10.19 -5.28
CA CYS A 318 -4.32 -9.17 -5.32
C CYS A 318 -3.82 -7.74 -5.19
N ILE A 319 -2.52 -7.50 -5.00
CA ILE A 319 -2.04 -6.14 -4.72
C ILE A 319 -0.94 -5.76 -5.72
N TRP A 320 -1.22 -4.76 -6.51
CA TRP A 320 -0.21 -4.04 -7.28
C TRP A 320 -0.41 -2.52 -7.09
N SER A 321 0.68 -1.77 -7.16
CA SER A 321 0.66 -0.32 -7.16
C SER A 321 1.54 0.18 -8.31
N ALA A 322 1.12 1.26 -8.94
CA ALA A 322 1.89 1.96 -9.96
C ALA A 322 2.62 3.14 -9.31
N ASP A 323 3.85 3.37 -9.73
CA ASP A 323 4.63 4.57 -9.38
C ASP A 323 4.35 5.75 -10.32
N GLU A 324 3.78 5.46 -11.49
CA GLU A 324 3.39 6.42 -12.52
C GLU A 324 1.99 6.12 -13.04
N THR A 325 1.33 7.15 -13.60
CA THR A 325 -0.01 7.01 -14.19
C THR A 325 -0.02 6.29 -15.53
N ASP A 326 1.11 6.30 -16.26
CA ASP A 326 1.24 5.60 -17.54
C ASP A 326 1.26 4.09 -17.33
N ASN A 327 0.51 3.35 -18.15
CA ASN A 327 0.53 1.90 -18.11
C ASN A 327 1.81 1.34 -18.77
N ASP A 328 2.07 0.05 -18.58
CA ASP A 328 3.30 -0.58 -19.07
C ASP A 328 3.46 -0.48 -20.59
N ALA A 329 2.38 -0.50 -21.38
CA ALA A 329 2.45 -0.33 -22.83
C ALA A 329 2.91 1.09 -23.21
N ALA A 330 2.42 2.11 -22.51
CA ALA A 330 2.88 3.48 -22.70
C ALA A 330 4.36 3.64 -22.29
N LYS A 331 4.78 3.03 -21.18
CA LYS A 331 6.19 3.06 -20.72
C LYS A 331 7.14 2.42 -21.74
N VAL A 332 6.76 1.30 -22.38
CA VAL A 332 7.56 0.69 -23.45
C VAL A 332 7.63 1.59 -24.69
N LEU A 333 6.50 2.19 -25.10
CA LEU A 333 6.50 3.14 -26.23
C LEU A 333 7.39 4.34 -25.97
N ASN A 334 7.31 4.93 -24.77
CA ASN A 334 8.15 6.07 -24.38
C ASN A 334 9.65 5.70 -24.45
N LEU A 335 10.03 4.50 -24.01
CA LEU A 335 11.40 4.01 -24.18
C LEU A 335 11.82 3.93 -25.67
N MET A 336 10.93 3.42 -26.53
CA MET A 336 11.19 3.23 -27.97
C MET A 336 11.38 4.56 -28.72
N GLU A 337 11.02 5.69 -28.13
CA GLU A 337 11.29 7.03 -28.70
C GLU A 337 12.76 7.46 -28.60
N SER A 338 13.55 6.84 -27.70
CA SER A 338 14.97 7.13 -27.54
C SER A 338 15.76 6.94 -28.85
N SER A 339 16.75 7.79 -29.05
CA SER A 339 17.69 7.69 -30.18
C SER A 339 18.49 6.37 -30.22
N ASP A 340 18.61 5.70 -29.09
CA ASP A 340 19.26 4.38 -29.00
C ASP A 340 18.61 3.33 -29.91
N PHE A 341 17.31 3.51 -30.25
CA PHE A 341 16.55 2.60 -31.10
C PHE A 341 16.51 3.01 -32.60
N ASP A 342 17.16 4.11 -33.02
CA ASP A 342 17.07 4.60 -34.40
C ASP A 342 17.52 3.57 -35.44
N PHE A 343 18.52 2.75 -35.09
CA PHE A 343 19.07 1.72 -35.98
C PHE A 343 18.12 0.54 -36.27
N VAL A 344 17.09 0.34 -35.43
CA VAL A 344 16.06 -0.68 -35.61
C VAL A 344 14.70 -0.08 -36.01
N ARG A 345 14.51 1.23 -35.91
CA ARG A 345 13.24 1.95 -36.12
C ARG A 345 12.61 1.68 -37.50
N LYS A 346 13.42 1.49 -38.53
CA LYS A 346 12.96 1.21 -39.91
C LYS A 346 12.63 -0.28 -40.16
N LYS A 347 12.85 -1.17 -39.20
CA LYS A 347 12.58 -2.59 -39.37
C LYS A 347 11.08 -2.88 -39.20
N GLU A 348 10.56 -3.78 -40.02
CA GLU A 348 9.14 -4.18 -39.97
C GLU A 348 8.71 -4.65 -38.58
N ALA A 349 9.57 -5.43 -37.90
CA ALA A 349 9.31 -5.92 -36.54
C ALA A 349 9.10 -4.78 -35.55
N PHE A 350 9.93 -3.71 -35.62
CA PHE A 350 9.77 -2.53 -34.76
C PHE A 350 8.42 -1.85 -34.99
N GLY A 351 8.01 -1.67 -36.25
CA GLY A 351 6.72 -1.09 -36.60
C GLY A 351 5.54 -1.92 -36.09
N LYS A 352 5.61 -3.26 -36.16
CA LYS A 352 4.58 -4.16 -35.63
C LYS A 352 4.46 -4.06 -34.11
N ILE A 353 5.59 -4.02 -33.39
CA ILE A 353 5.61 -3.84 -31.93
C ILE A 353 4.96 -2.51 -31.54
N THR A 354 5.36 -1.42 -32.21
CA THR A 354 4.80 -0.08 -31.97
C THR A 354 3.30 -0.05 -32.20
N ALA A 355 2.80 -0.59 -33.31
CA ALA A 355 1.37 -0.60 -33.63
C ALA A 355 0.58 -1.35 -32.56
N ARG A 356 1.04 -2.55 -32.16
CA ARG A 356 0.39 -3.37 -31.12
C ARG A 356 0.36 -2.68 -29.75
N LEU A 357 1.47 -2.06 -29.34
CA LEU A 357 1.51 -1.31 -28.08
C LEU A 357 0.60 -0.09 -28.10
N SER A 358 0.52 0.62 -29.23
CA SER A 358 -0.32 1.83 -29.38
C SER A 358 -1.82 1.56 -29.20
N GLU A 359 -2.26 0.33 -29.43
CA GLU A 359 -3.66 -0.10 -29.20
C GLU A 359 -4.01 -0.20 -27.70
N HIS A 360 -3.00 -0.35 -26.84
CA HIS A 360 -3.15 -0.58 -25.40
C HIS A 360 -2.52 0.53 -24.53
N ALA A 361 -1.74 1.42 -25.13
CA ALA A 361 -1.04 2.47 -24.38
C ALA A 361 -2.00 3.51 -23.85
N GLY A 362 -1.82 3.89 -22.60
CA GLY A 362 -2.65 4.88 -21.92
C GLY A 362 -2.26 5.04 -20.46
N LYS A 363 -3.15 5.68 -19.72
CA LYS A 363 -3.04 5.79 -18.26
C LYS A 363 -3.80 4.66 -17.57
N TRP A 364 -3.36 4.32 -16.36
CA TRP A 364 -4.10 3.39 -15.52
C TRP A 364 -5.47 3.97 -15.16
N GLU A 365 -6.53 3.19 -15.37
CA GLU A 365 -7.89 3.58 -14.99
C GLU A 365 -8.08 3.42 -13.47
N VAL A 366 -8.71 4.41 -12.85
CA VAL A 366 -9.17 4.34 -11.46
C VAL A 366 -10.58 3.72 -11.47
N LYS A 367 -10.73 2.53 -10.89
CA LYS A 367 -12.01 1.79 -10.81
C LYS A 367 -12.59 1.78 -9.41
#